data_7a2bc1aa0be570baeffdad5cd53d5663
#
_entry.id   7a2bc1aa0be570baeffdad5cd53d5663
#
_cell.length_a   1.000
_cell.length_b   1.000
_cell.length_c   1.000
_cell.angle_alpha   90.00
_cell.angle_beta   90.00
_cell.angle_gamma   90.00
#
_symmetry.space_group_name_H-M   'P 1'
#
loop_
_entity.id
_entity.type
_entity.pdbx_description
1 polymer ?
#
loop_
_entity_poly.entity_id
_entity_poly.type
_entity_poly.pdbx_seq_one_letter_code
_entity_poly.pdbx_strand_id
1 'polypeptide(L)'
;ISPEKRNAGLVVQEKALFPHLSVYENICFGIHRDKDKNKIVFDLLELLKIDSLKNKYPHEISGGEQQRVALARSLAPNPDLLMLDEPFSALDEELRKSLYEEVSKVFSERNSSILLVTHDAYEAEVMTDKQLRMEKGNLI
;
A
#
# COMPACT_ATOMS: atom_id res chain seq x y z
N ILE A 1 -8.78 16.39 -15.88
CA ILE A 1 -7.90 15.23 -16.15
C ILE A 1 -8.66 13.96 -15.80
N SER A 2 -8.72 13.01 -16.71
CA SER A 2 -9.38 11.72 -16.47
C SER A 2 -8.64 10.92 -15.38
N PRO A 3 -9.34 10.06 -14.61
CA PRO A 3 -8.75 9.36 -13.47
C PRO A 3 -7.46 8.59 -13.80
N GLU A 4 -7.42 7.93 -14.94
CA GLU A 4 -6.27 7.13 -15.39
C GLU A 4 -5.01 7.98 -15.71
N LYS A 5 -5.17 9.30 -15.86
CA LYS A 5 -4.06 10.23 -16.14
C LYS A 5 -3.58 11.01 -14.93
N ARG A 6 -4.14 10.76 -13.74
CA ARG A 6 -3.84 11.55 -12.53
C ARG A 6 -2.59 11.12 -11.80
N ASN A 7 -1.96 10.03 -12.18
CA ASN A 7 -0.82 9.44 -11.47
C ASN A 7 -1.01 9.38 -9.93
N ALA A 8 -2.20 8.95 -9.52
CA ALA A 8 -2.58 8.84 -8.12
C ALA A 8 -2.92 7.38 -7.79
N GLY A 9 -2.38 6.89 -6.70
CA GLY A 9 -2.70 5.58 -6.13
C GLY A 9 -3.69 5.70 -4.98
N LEU A 10 -4.62 4.77 -4.89
CA LEU A 10 -5.59 4.70 -3.80
C LEU A 10 -5.64 3.29 -3.24
N VAL A 11 -5.43 3.15 -1.94
CA VAL A 11 -5.74 1.95 -1.18
C VAL A 11 -6.88 2.26 -0.25
N VAL A 12 -8.01 1.64 -0.51
CA VAL A 12 -9.18 1.70 0.35
C VAL A 12 -9.19 0.53 1.32
N GLN A 13 -9.99 0.63 2.37
CA GLN A 13 -10.16 -0.41 3.38
C GLN A 13 -10.69 -1.72 2.75
N GLU A 14 -11.51 -1.64 1.73
CA GLU A 14 -11.86 -2.77 0.85
C GLU A 14 -10.71 -3.02 -0.12
N LYS A 15 -10.13 -4.20 -0.06
CA LYS A 15 -8.85 -4.54 -0.71
C LYS A 15 -8.89 -4.56 -2.24
N ALA A 16 -10.07 -4.77 -2.83
CA ALA A 16 -10.36 -4.70 -4.27
C ALA A 16 -9.31 -5.37 -5.18
N LEU A 17 -8.78 -6.53 -4.78
CA LEU A 17 -7.86 -7.30 -5.61
C LEU A 17 -8.61 -7.95 -6.78
N PHE A 18 -7.91 -8.10 -7.89
CA PHE A 18 -8.43 -8.83 -9.03
C PHE A 18 -8.42 -10.34 -8.74
N PRO A 19 -9.59 -11.00 -8.58
CA PRO A 19 -9.66 -12.38 -8.11
C PRO A 19 -9.11 -13.40 -9.10
N HIS A 20 -9.06 -13.05 -10.38
CA HIS A 20 -8.56 -13.89 -11.48
C HIS A 20 -7.06 -13.73 -11.74
N LEU A 21 -6.38 -12.81 -11.05
CA LEU A 21 -4.95 -12.58 -11.13
C LEU A 21 -4.24 -13.08 -9.88
N SER A 22 -3.03 -13.62 -10.06
CA SER A 22 -2.15 -13.98 -8.95
C SER A 22 -1.70 -12.74 -8.17
N VAL A 23 -1.07 -12.94 -7.02
CA VAL A 23 -0.43 -11.84 -6.25
C VAL A 23 0.56 -11.07 -7.13
N TYR A 24 1.44 -11.78 -7.83
CA TYR A 24 2.39 -11.16 -8.76
C TYR A 24 1.70 -10.31 -9.83
N GLU A 25 0.70 -10.86 -10.49
CA GLU A 25 -0.04 -10.17 -11.56
C GLU A 25 -0.85 -8.98 -11.04
N ASN A 26 -1.42 -9.08 -9.84
CA ASN A 26 -2.08 -7.95 -9.18
C ASN A 26 -1.12 -6.78 -8.99
N ILE A 27 0.09 -7.04 -8.48
CA ILE A 27 1.08 -5.99 -8.23
C ILE A 27 1.60 -5.41 -9.55
N CYS A 28 1.79 -6.25 -10.57
CA CYS A 28 2.24 -5.81 -11.90
C CYS A 28 1.26 -4.88 -12.61
N PHE A 29 -0.01 -4.95 -12.30
CA PHE A 29 -1.09 -4.38 -13.11
C PHE A 29 -0.91 -2.89 -13.45
N GLY A 30 -0.42 -2.09 -12.51
CA GLY A 30 -0.25 -0.66 -12.68
C GLY A 30 1.16 -0.21 -13.11
N ILE A 31 2.09 -1.14 -13.26
CA ILE A 31 3.48 -0.81 -13.59
C ILE A 31 3.62 -0.48 -15.07
N HIS A 32 4.30 0.62 -15.38
CA HIS A 32 4.55 1.07 -16.74
C HIS A 32 5.38 0.03 -17.54
N ARG A 33 5.09 -0.11 -18.84
CA ARG A 33 5.68 -1.16 -19.71
C ARG A 33 7.20 -1.10 -19.84
N ASP A 34 7.78 0.10 -19.74
CA ASP A 34 9.22 0.38 -19.87
C ASP A 34 9.99 0.25 -18.57
N LYS A 35 9.33 -0.15 -17.47
CA LYS A 35 9.97 -0.42 -16.19
C LYS A 35 10.31 -1.90 -16.03
N ASP A 36 11.33 -2.18 -15.22
CA ASP A 36 11.65 -3.55 -14.81
C ASP A 36 10.62 -4.07 -13.81
N LYS A 37 9.54 -4.66 -14.33
CA LYS A 37 8.42 -5.16 -13.53
C LYS A 37 8.85 -6.20 -12.51
N ASN A 38 9.71 -7.14 -12.90
CA ASN A 38 10.15 -8.20 -12.00
C ASN A 38 10.86 -7.63 -10.79
N LYS A 39 11.81 -6.72 -11.00
CA LYS A 39 12.54 -6.09 -9.91
C LYS A 39 11.61 -5.32 -8.96
N ILE A 40 10.72 -4.50 -9.51
CA ILE A 40 9.76 -3.71 -8.73
C ILE A 40 8.87 -4.62 -7.88
N VAL A 41 8.31 -5.68 -8.48
CA VAL A 41 7.43 -6.61 -7.77
C VAL A 41 8.19 -7.38 -6.70
N PHE A 42 9.37 -7.92 -7.00
CA PHE A 42 10.17 -8.65 -6.02
C PHE A 42 10.58 -7.79 -4.83
N ASP A 43 11.00 -6.55 -5.07
CA ASP A 43 11.35 -5.62 -3.99
C ASP A 43 10.14 -5.35 -3.07
N LEU A 44 8.96 -5.20 -3.64
CA LEU A 44 7.72 -4.99 -2.86
C LEU A 44 7.25 -6.24 -2.12
N LEU A 45 7.37 -7.41 -2.74
CA LEU A 45 7.05 -8.68 -2.09
C LEU A 45 7.92 -8.90 -0.85
N GLU A 46 9.20 -8.61 -0.95
CA GLU A 46 10.15 -8.71 0.15
C GLU A 46 9.87 -7.67 1.23
N LEU A 47 9.71 -6.40 0.85
CA LEU A 47 9.38 -5.30 1.77
C LEU A 47 8.17 -5.61 2.63
N LEU A 48 7.11 -6.13 2.02
CA LEU A 48 5.83 -6.40 2.69
C LEU A 48 5.71 -7.81 3.24
N LYS A 49 6.79 -8.60 3.16
CA LYS A 49 6.88 -9.97 3.71
C LYS A 49 5.81 -10.91 3.13
N ILE A 50 5.60 -10.82 1.82
CA ILE A 50 4.63 -11.64 1.07
C ILE A 50 5.26 -12.36 -0.13
N ASP A 51 6.58 -12.52 -0.14
CA ASP A 51 7.32 -13.19 -1.22
C ASP A 51 6.88 -14.64 -1.45
N SER A 52 6.52 -15.37 -0.39
CA SER A 52 6.00 -16.74 -0.48
C SER A 52 4.62 -16.85 -1.14
N LEU A 53 3.91 -15.73 -1.28
CA LEU A 53 2.54 -15.68 -1.81
C LEU A 53 2.47 -15.35 -3.30
N LYS A 54 3.59 -15.14 -3.94
CA LYS A 54 3.74 -14.64 -5.31
C LYS A 54 2.81 -15.30 -6.33
N ASN A 55 2.70 -16.63 -6.29
CA ASN A 55 1.91 -17.41 -7.23
C ASN A 55 0.50 -17.75 -6.74
N LYS A 56 0.11 -17.28 -5.56
CA LYS A 56 -1.21 -17.52 -5.01
C LYS A 56 -2.23 -16.50 -5.53
N TYR A 57 -3.50 -16.89 -5.47
CA TYR A 57 -4.64 -16.03 -5.83
C TYR A 57 -5.26 -15.43 -4.56
N PRO A 58 -6.03 -14.32 -4.68
CA PRO A 58 -6.62 -13.66 -3.52
C PRO A 58 -7.43 -14.57 -2.58
N HIS A 59 -8.17 -15.52 -3.13
CA HIS A 59 -8.97 -16.46 -2.32
C HIS A 59 -8.14 -17.50 -1.54
N GLU A 60 -6.84 -17.62 -1.84
CA GLU A 60 -5.93 -18.56 -1.18
C GLU A 60 -5.13 -17.92 -0.03
N ILE A 61 -5.31 -16.63 0.21
CA ILE A 61 -4.53 -15.87 1.19
C ILE A 61 -5.44 -15.21 2.23
N SER A 62 -4.86 -14.89 3.40
CA SER A 62 -5.58 -14.26 4.51
C SER A 62 -5.97 -12.81 4.21
N GLY A 63 -6.86 -12.25 5.03
CA GLY A 63 -7.26 -10.85 4.93
C GLY A 63 -6.09 -9.87 5.08
N GLY A 64 -5.20 -10.10 6.04
CA GLY A 64 -3.99 -9.29 6.23
C GLY A 64 -3.01 -9.41 5.06
N GLU A 65 -2.86 -10.60 4.51
CA GLU A 65 -2.04 -10.83 3.31
C GLU A 65 -2.62 -10.12 2.10
N GLN A 66 -3.94 -10.18 1.90
CA GLN A 66 -4.62 -9.41 0.85
C GLN A 66 -4.39 -7.91 1.00
N GLN A 67 -4.42 -7.40 2.22
CA GLN A 67 -4.16 -5.98 2.50
C GLN A 67 -2.73 -5.58 2.10
N ARG A 68 -1.75 -6.41 2.42
CA ARG A 68 -0.36 -6.17 2.00
C ARG A 68 -0.17 -6.24 0.49
N VAL A 69 -0.86 -7.12 -0.20
CA VAL A 69 -0.86 -7.17 -1.68
C VAL A 69 -1.48 -5.90 -2.27
N ALA A 70 -2.59 -5.43 -1.72
CA ALA A 70 -3.23 -4.18 -2.17
C ALA A 70 -2.30 -2.97 -1.97
N LEU A 71 -1.58 -2.92 -0.85
CA LEU A 71 -0.57 -1.89 -0.60
C LEU A 71 0.57 -1.97 -1.61
N ALA A 72 1.12 -3.16 -1.85
CA ALA A 72 2.15 -3.37 -2.87
C ALA A 72 1.69 -2.90 -4.26
N ARG A 73 0.49 -3.25 -4.65
CA ARG A 73 -0.09 -2.83 -5.94
C ARG A 73 -0.18 -1.31 -6.07
N SER A 74 -0.50 -0.61 -5.00
CA SER A 74 -0.58 0.85 -5.02
C SER A 74 0.79 1.53 -5.05
N LEU A 75 1.80 0.90 -4.45
CA LEU A 75 3.18 1.40 -4.44
C LEU A 75 3.93 1.13 -5.74
N ALA A 76 3.57 0.06 -6.45
CA ALA A 76 4.29 -0.41 -7.63
C ALA A 76 4.41 0.63 -8.76
N PRO A 77 3.37 1.42 -9.10
CA PRO A 77 3.46 2.44 -10.13
C PRO A 77 4.28 3.67 -9.74
N ASN A 78 4.70 3.79 -8.49
CA ASN A 78 5.35 4.98 -7.94
C ASN A 78 4.56 6.27 -8.21
N PRO A 79 3.30 6.39 -7.72
CA PRO A 79 2.44 7.53 -8.03
C PRO A 79 2.92 8.83 -7.38
N ASP A 80 2.54 9.98 -7.96
CA ASP A 80 2.83 11.30 -7.38
C ASP A 80 2.04 11.57 -6.10
N LEU A 81 0.84 11.01 -6.01
CA LEU A 81 -0.03 11.06 -4.82
C LEU A 81 -0.48 9.66 -4.48
N LEU A 82 -0.25 9.26 -3.24
CA LEU A 82 -0.71 8.00 -2.69
C LEU A 82 -1.69 8.26 -1.54
N MET A 83 -2.90 7.78 -1.67
CA MET A 83 -3.93 7.88 -0.65
C MET A 83 -4.13 6.51 0.00
N LEU A 84 -3.95 6.43 1.30
CA LEU A 84 -4.04 5.20 2.09
C LEU A 84 -5.12 5.36 3.15
N ASP A 85 -6.11 4.49 3.13
CA ASP A 85 -7.19 4.44 4.12
C ASP A 85 -7.04 3.18 4.97
N GLU A 86 -6.61 3.33 6.22
CA GLU A 86 -6.36 2.24 7.17
C GLU A 86 -5.54 1.08 6.58
N PRO A 87 -4.37 1.35 5.99
CA PRO A 87 -3.67 0.36 5.16
C PRO A 87 -3.11 -0.84 5.92
N PHE A 88 -3.03 -0.78 7.24
CA PHE A 88 -2.49 -1.84 8.09
C PHE A 88 -3.50 -2.42 9.09
N SER A 89 -4.77 -2.07 8.98
CA SER A 89 -5.81 -2.39 9.97
C SER A 89 -6.05 -3.91 10.16
N ALA A 90 -5.81 -4.72 9.13
CA ALA A 90 -6.02 -6.16 9.15
C ALA A 90 -4.81 -6.97 9.65
N LEU A 91 -3.73 -6.30 10.06
CA LEU A 91 -2.50 -6.92 10.52
C LEU A 91 -2.47 -7.03 12.04
N ASP A 92 -1.78 -8.08 12.56
CA ASP A 92 -1.45 -8.13 13.97
C ASP A 92 -0.47 -7.03 14.36
N GLU A 93 -0.40 -6.71 15.64
CA GLU A 93 0.35 -5.56 16.16
C GLU A 93 1.86 -5.67 15.88
N GLU A 94 2.44 -6.85 16.04
CA GLU A 94 3.87 -7.05 15.84
C GLU A 94 4.28 -6.85 14.38
N LEU A 95 3.56 -7.48 13.46
CA LEU A 95 3.79 -7.33 12.03
C LEU A 95 3.55 -5.88 11.58
N ARG A 96 2.48 -5.25 12.06
CA ARG A 96 2.13 -3.87 11.76
C ARG A 96 3.26 -2.91 12.13
N LYS A 97 3.78 -2.98 13.36
CA LYS A 97 4.88 -2.13 13.83
C LYS A 97 6.16 -2.33 13.02
N SER A 98 6.48 -3.57 12.68
CA SER A 98 7.65 -3.88 11.86
C SER A 98 7.53 -3.28 10.46
N LEU A 99 6.34 -3.29 9.86
CA LEU A 99 6.09 -2.72 8.54
C LEU A 99 6.07 -1.18 8.53
N TYR A 100 5.63 -0.54 9.60
CA TYR A 100 5.62 0.93 9.69
C TYR A 100 7.00 1.51 9.41
N GLU A 101 8.04 0.98 10.07
CA GLU A 101 9.41 1.48 9.90
C GLU A 101 9.93 1.24 8.48
N GLU A 102 9.73 0.05 7.95
CA GLU A 102 10.22 -0.31 6.61
C GLU A 102 9.51 0.47 5.50
N VAL A 103 8.19 0.56 5.57
CA VAL A 103 7.39 1.30 4.59
C VAL A 103 7.63 2.82 4.69
N SER A 104 7.80 3.33 5.91
CA SER A 104 8.15 4.74 6.13
C SER A 104 9.46 5.14 5.45
N LYS A 105 10.47 4.27 5.48
CA LYS A 105 11.74 4.50 4.76
C LYS A 105 11.52 4.62 3.25
N VAL A 106 10.70 3.74 2.68
CA VAL A 106 10.35 3.80 1.26
C VAL A 106 9.65 5.10 0.92
N PHE A 107 8.73 5.54 1.77
CA PHE A 107 8.01 6.82 1.57
C PHE A 107 8.95 8.01 1.61
N SER A 108 9.91 8.04 2.54
CA SER A 108 10.86 9.14 2.66
C SER A 108 11.82 9.26 1.46
N GLU A 109 12.08 8.16 0.77
CA GLU A 109 12.94 8.10 -0.42
C GLU A 109 12.22 8.47 -1.71
N ARG A 110 10.89 8.52 -1.69
CA ARG A 110 10.07 8.84 -2.86
C ARG A 110 9.64 10.31 -2.84
N ASN A 111 9.51 10.90 -4.03
CA ASN A 111 8.95 12.24 -4.22
C ASN A 111 7.41 12.24 -4.27
N SER A 112 6.78 11.20 -3.75
CA SER A 112 5.33 11.10 -3.68
C SER A 112 4.77 11.86 -2.48
N SER A 113 3.63 12.50 -2.67
CA SER A 113 2.81 12.99 -1.57
C SER A 113 1.94 11.87 -1.03
N ILE A 114 1.86 11.74 0.30
CA ILE A 114 1.10 10.65 0.93
C ILE A 114 0.03 11.25 1.82
N LEU A 115 -1.20 10.82 1.61
CA LEU A 115 -2.33 11.09 2.49
C LEU A 115 -2.72 9.80 3.19
N LEU A 116 -2.45 9.73 4.48
CA LEU A 116 -2.74 8.57 5.31
C LEU A 116 -3.93 8.86 6.23
N VAL A 117 -4.93 8.01 6.17
CA VAL A 117 -6.05 8.00 7.13
C VAL A 117 -5.85 6.82 8.07
N THR A 118 -5.73 7.10 9.36
CA THR A 118 -5.57 6.08 10.40
C THR A 118 -6.17 6.54 11.73
N HIS A 119 -6.57 5.58 12.56
CA HIS A 119 -6.94 5.82 13.95
C HIS A 119 -5.82 5.44 14.92
N ASP A 120 -4.71 4.90 14.42
CA ASP A 120 -3.54 4.52 15.20
C ASP A 120 -2.57 5.71 15.32
N ALA A 121 -2.43 6.23 16.54
CA ALA A 121 -1.56 7.38 16.78
C ALA A 121 -0.08 7.08 16.52
N TYR A 122 0.37 5.86 16.78
CA TYR A 122 1.75 5.45 16.53
C TYR A 122 2.05 5.37 15.03
N GLU A 123 1.10 4.83 14.25
CA GLU A 123 1.20 4.82 12.79
C GLU A 123 1.33 6.26 12.23
N ALA A 124 0.48 7.16 12.68
CA ALA A 124 0.53 8.56 12.27
C ALA A 124 1.87 9.21 12.62
N GLU A 125 2.40 8.94 13.82
CA GLU A 125 3.68 9.51 14.26
C GLU A 125 4.87 8.98 13.46
N VAL A 126 4.90 7.69 13.17
CA VAL A 126 6.03 7.06 12.46
C VAL A 126 6.02 7.36 10.97
N MET A 127 4.84 7.46 10.37
CA MET A 127 4.69 7.49 8.90
C MET A 127 4.47 8.88 8.32
N THR A 128 4.24 9.92 9.14
CA THR A 128 3.87 11.24 8.62
C THR A 128 4.60 12.39 9.34
N ASP A 129 4.90 13.45 8.59
CA ASP A 129 5.49 14.68 9.12
C ASP A 129 4.45 15.66 9.64
N LYS A 130 3.22 15.59 9.11
CA LYS A 130 2.12 16.46 9.46
C LYS A 130 0.87 15.66 9.78
N GLN A 131 0.21 16.03 10.86
CA GLN A 131 -1.00 15.37 11.30
C GLN A 131 -2.15 16.37 11.40
N LEU A 132 -3.31 15.94 10.93
CA LEU A 132 -4.58 16.63 11.10
C LEU A 132 -5.53 15.70 11.85
N ARG A 133 -6.23 16.23 12.82
CA ARG A 133 -7.23 15.46 13.55
C ARG A 133 -8.62 15.81 13.06
N MET A 134 -9.44 14.80 12.87
CA MET A 134 -10.85 14.96 12.52
C MET A 134 -11.74 14.49 13.67
N GLU A 135 -12.75 15.27 13.99
CA GLU A 135 -13.78 14.90 14.94
C GLU A 135 -15.14 15.33 14.42
N LYS A 136 -16.10 14.38 14.36
CA LYS A 136 -17.46 14.62 13.86
C LYS A 136 -17.52 15.31 12.49
N GLY A 137 -16.58 14.96 11.60
CA GLY A 137 -16.52 15.53 10.25
C GLY A 137 -15.82 16.87 10.14
N ASN A 138 -15.27 17.41 11.21
CA ASN A 138 -14.54 18.67 11.22
C ASN A 138 -13.06 18.46 11.54
N LEU A 139 -12.22 19.25 10.91
CA LEU A 139 -10.81 19.34 11.27
C LEU A 139 -10.67 20.16 12.55
N ILE A 140 -9.86 19.64 13.46
CA ILE A 140 -9.55 20.29 14.73
C ILE A 140 -8.05 20.40 14.96
#